data_b9df9063478ec5ef1a249561d0ab9400
#
_entry.id   b9df9063478ec5ef1a249561d0ab9400
#
_cell.length_a   1.000
_cell.length_b   1.000
_cell.length_c   1.000
_cell.angle_alpha   90.00
_cell.angle_beta   90.00
_cell.angle_gamma   90.00
#
_symmetry.space_group_name_H-M   'P 1'
#
loop_
_entity.id
_entity.type
_entity.pdbx_description
1 polymer ?
#
loop_
_entity_poly.entity_id
_entity_poly.type
_entity_poly.pdbx_seq_one_letter_code
_entity_poly.pdbx_strand_id
1 'polypeptide(L)'
;MPLTLRELTADELPASWALGRMAFGGPAEAPARALRVVPGMTRLGAFDERGTLVGKVVDVAHEQWWGGRRVVAADVSGVAVRPETRGGGVARQLLTELLVRARERGAAVSALYPTVSAVYRSLGWEVAGSLGATELDTAALPRTRAVDGLTVRPGEPDELPLVTELYERVARQRQGLLTRRGGHFDEAPDTPLPEGVDALSLVFDGDLLVGALVFGRGTGYGVESKLDVHHLLATTPDAARALVGVLAGWTTVTRAVRVPLLAGDVFSTVLPLERASAGSATAWMHRPVDVVRAVADRGWPAHVTGRVSFRLRDDVAPWNAGDWELEVADGAATLRRAATEPDLWLDVRGFAVLYCAATGGRALGQTGLAGGSGDPAALDLLACGPRAELLDYF
;
A
#
# COMPACT_ATOMS: atom_id res chain seq x y z
N MET A 1 -23.50 21.29 11.66
CA MET A 1 -22.82 22.54 11.29
C MET A 1 -22.54 22.47 9.80
N PRO A 2 -23.01 23.42 9.00
CA PRO A 2 -22.67 23.45 7.59
C PRO A 2 -21.16 23.64 7.42
N LEU A 3 -20.56 22.85 6.52
CA LEU A 3 -19.12 22.89 6.21
C LEU A 3 -18.94 23.25 4.74
N THR A 4 -17.96 24.08 4.45
CA THR A 4 -17.46 24.27 3.10
C THR A 4 -16.29 23.34 2.86
N LEU A 5 -16.42 22.44 1.88
CA LEU A 5 -15.38 21.50 1.48
C LEU A 5 -14.71 22.01 0.20
N ARG A 6 -13.40 22.22 0.23
CA ARG A 6 -12.62 22.64 -0.94
C ARG A 6 -11.15 22.27 -0.81
N GLU A 7 -10.43 22.37 -1.90
CA GLU A 7 -8.98 22.26 -1.87
C GLU A 7 -8.34 23.41 -1.10
N LEU A 8 -7.23 23.09 -0.43
CA LEU A 8 -6.42 24.07 0.26
C LEU A 8 -5.55 24.84 -0.75
N THR A 9 -5.47 26.14 -0.56
CA THR A 9 -4.52 26.99 -1.29
C THR A 9 -3.12 26.88 -0.68
N ALA A 10 -2.09 27.34 -1.40
CA ALA A 10 -0.71 27.34 -0.89
C ALA A 10 -0.59 28.10 0.45
N ASP A 11 -1.31 29.23 0.60
CA ASP A 11 -1.29 30.06 1.82
C ASP A 11 -1.94 29.35 3.04
N GLU A 12 -2.71 28.29 2.82
CA GLU A 12 -3.38 27.51 3.87
C GLU A 12 -2.57 26.29 4.32
N LEU A 13 -1.46 25.97 3.64
CA LEU A 13 -0.60 24.83 4.00
C LEU A 13 -0.02 24.94 5.42
N PRO A 14 0.36 26.13 5.94
CA PRO A 14 0.76 26.26 7.34
C PRO A 14 -0.35 25.87 8.33
N ALA A 15 -1.60 26.27 8.06
CA ALA A 15 -2.75 25.88 8.88
C ALA A 15 -3.04 24.37 8.79
N SER A 16 -2.90 23.80 7.60
CA SER A 16 -2.98 22.36 7.36
C SER A 16 -1.92 21.59 8.15
N TRP A 17 -0.67 22.08 8.17
CA TRP A 17 0.39 21.48 8.97
C TRP A 17 0.06 21.56 10.46
N ALA A 18 -0.33 22.71 10.97
CA ALA A 18 -0.68 22.88 12.38
C ALA A 18 -1.80 21.93 12.83
N LEU A 19 -2.83 21.73 11.98
CA LEU A 19 -3.90 20.77 12.24
C LEU A 19 -3.39 19.32 12.25
N GLY A 20 -2.54 18.96 11.29
CA GLY A 20 -1.90 17.63 11.23
C GLY A 20 -1.03 17.37 12.45
N ARG A 21 -0.19 18.33 12.84
CA ARG A 21 0.64 18.26 14.04
C ARG A 21 -0.17 18.07 15.32
N MET A 22 -1.31 18.74 15.41
CA MET A 22 -2.22 18.55 16.56
C MET A 22 -2.76 17.11 16.63
N ALA A 23 -2.98 16.46 15.49
CA ALA A 23 -3.53 15.13 15.42
C ALA A 23 -2.45 14.02 15.60
N PHE A 24 -1.26 14.20 15.04
CA PHE A 24 -0.24 13.17 14.90
C PHE A 24 1.09 13.49 15.62
N GLY A 25 1.22 14.68 16.18
CA GLY A 25 2.50 15.14 16.70
C GLY A 25 3.43 15.67 15.59
N GLY A 26 4.71 15.81 15.92
CA GLY A 26 5.72 16.30 14.99
C GLY A 26 6.34 17.64 15.38
N PRO A 27 7.30 18.15 14.61
CA PRO A 27 8.02 19.40 14.92
C PRO A 27 7.09 20.60 14.92
N ALA A 28 7.43 21.61 15.73
CA ALA A 28 6.64 22.84 15.83
C ALA A 28 6.68 23.64 14.51
N GLU A 29 7.85 23.66 13.87
CA GLU A 29 8.07 24.27 12.57
C GLU A 29 7.71 23.29 11.45
N ALA A 30 6.99 23.76 10.46
CA ALA A 30 6.65 22.94 9.31
C ALA A 30 7.90 22.67 8.44
N PRO A 31 8.22 21.43 8.13
CA PRO A 31 9.28 21.15 7.17
C PRO A 31 8.93 21.71 5.79
N ALA A 32 9.92 22.19 5.05
CA ALA A 32 9.72 22.84 3.75
C ALA A 32 8.84 22.01 2.79
N ARG A 33 9.00 20.69 2.78
CA ARG A 33 8.18 19.75 1.97
C ARG A 33 6.68 19.81 2.31
N ALA A 34 6.31 20.08 3.56
CA ALA A 34 4.90 20.16 3.98
C ALA A 34 4.21 21.43 3.46
N LEU A 35 4.98 22.45 3.12
CA LEU A 35 4.52 23.74 2.62
C LEU A 35 4.57 23.84 1.08
N ARG A 36 4.96 22.78 0.40
CA ARG A 36 4.96 22.73 -1.07
C ARG A 36 3.65 22.15 -1.61
N VAL A 37 3.21 22.68 -2.75
CA VAL A 37 2.20 22.01 -3.58
C VAL A 37 2.89 20.93 -4.38
N VAL A 38 2.52 19.68 -4.14
CA VAL A 38 3.10 18.50 -4.80
C VAL A 38 2.12 18.01 -5.86
N PRO A 39 2.53 17.87 -7.13
CA PRO A 39 1.69 17.27 -8.15
C PRO A 39 1.18 15.90 -7.72
N GLY A 40 -0.09 15.60 -7.97
CA GLY A 40 -0.71 14.33 -7.54
C GLY A 40 -1.05 14.24 -6.04
N MET A 41 -0.85 15.31 -5.26
CA MET A 41 -1.31 15.39 -3.87
C MET A 41 -2.37 16.48 -3.72
N THR A 42 -3.62 16.08 -3.64
CA THR A 42 -4.74 17.01 -3.40
C THR A 42 -5.07 17.06 -1.92
N ARG A 43 -5.00 18.25 -1.34
CA ARG A 43 -5.34 18.49 0.07
C ARG A 43 -6.72 19.10 0.17
N LEU A 44 -7.70 18.35 0.69
CA LEU A 44 -9.05 18.87 0.93
C LEU A 44 -9.16 19.38 2.36
N GLY A 45 -9.75 20.55 2.52
CA GLY A 45 -10.09 21.17 3.79
C GLY A 45 -11.60 21.25 4.01
N ALA A 46 -12.00 21.10 5.27
CA ALA A 46 -13.34 21.42 5.75
C ALA A 46 -13.28 22.71 6.57
N PHE A 47 -14.07 23.69 6.19
CA PHE A 47 -14.12 25.00 6.80
C PHE A 47 -15.48 25.25 7.46
N ASP A 48 -15.47 25.80 8.66
CA ASP A 48 -16.68 26.24 9.35
C ASP A 48 -17.22 27.57 8.76
N GLU A 49 -18.35 28.04 9.30
CA GLU A 49 -19.00 29.30 8.88
C GLU A 49 -18.11 30.55 9.06
N ARG A 50 -17.07 30.45 9.89
CA ARG A 50 -16.10 31.55 10.13
C ARG A 50 -14.88 31.44 9.20
N GLY A 51 -14.87 30.46 8.31
CA GLY A 51 -13.71 30.18 7.44
C GLY A 51 -12.54 29.51 8.16
N THR A 52 -12.75 28.95 9.36
CA THR A 52 -11.69 28.22 10.09
C THR A 52 -11.55 26.80 9.54
N LEU A 53 -10.33 26.38 9.27
CA LEU A 53 -10.03 25.00 8.89
C LEU A 53 -10.26 24.07 10.10
N VAL A 54 -11.29 23.25 10.05
CA VAL A 54 -11.69 22.33 11.13
C VAL A 54 -11.38 20.87 10.83
N GLY A 55 -11.11 20.52 9.58
CA GLY A 55 -10.70 19.18 9.17
C GLY A 55 -9.93 19.20 7.86
N LYS A 56 -9.14 18.17 7.62
CA LYS A 56 -8.40 17.97 6.36
C LYS A 56 -8.25 16.51 6.02
N VAL A 57 -7.99 16.23 4.75
CA VAL A 57 -7.57 14.94 4.20
C VAL A 57 -6.67 15.19 3.01
N VAL A 58 -5.77 14.26 2.74
CA VAL A 58 -4.91 14.27 1.55
C VAL A 58 -5.28 13.06 0.69
N ASP A 59 -5.58 13.31 -0.57
CA ASP A 59 -5.65 12.31 -1.63
C ASP A 59 -4.30 12.29 -2.35
N VAL A 60 -3.61 11.17 -2.31
CA VAL A 60 -2.37 10.95 -3.04
C VAL A 60 -2.67 10.10 -4.26
N ALA A 61 -2.50 10.69 -5.44
CA ALA A 61 -2.72 10.03 -6.72
C ALA A 61 -1.56 9.08 -7.02
N HIS A 62 -1.72 7.84 -6.60
CA HIS A 62 -0.79 6.75 -6.91
C HIS A 62 -1.33 5.84 -8.02
N GLU A 63 -0.50 4.93 -8.45
CA GLU A 63 -0.87 3.74 -9.18
C GLU A 63 -0.33 2.51 -8.45
N GLN A 64 -1.08 1.42 -8.51
CA GLN A 64 -0.71 0.14 -7.90
C GLN A 64 -0.60 -0.94 -8.97
N TRP A 65 0.31 -1.90 -8.78
CA TRP A 65 0.41 -3.09 -9.61
C TRP A 65 -0.65 -4.12 -9.21
N TRP A 66 -1.45 -4.59 -10.19
CA TRP A 66 -2.46 -5.62 -10.01
C TRP A 66 -2.44 -6.58 -11.21
N GLY A 67 -1.94 -7.80 -10.98
CA GLY A 67 -1.84 -8.80 -12.04
C GLY A 67 -1.03 -8.34 -13.26
N GLY A 68 0.07 -7.60 -13.02
CA GLY A 68 0.95 -7.06 -14.07
C GLY A 68 0.44 -5.81 -14.77
N ARG A 69 -0.72 -5.28 -14.38
CA ARG A 69 -1.31 -4.04 -14.89
C ARG A 69 -1.29 -2.94 -13.83
N ARG A 70 -1.27 -1.71 -14.27
CA ARG A 70 -1.34 -0.53 -13.40
C ARG A 70 -2.80 -0.14 -13.17
N VAL A 71 -3.17 0.05 -11.92
CA VAL A 71 -4.51 0.48 -11.49
C VAL A 71 -4.37 1.81 -10.77
N VAL A 72 -5.10 2.82 -11.21
CA VAL A 72 -5.09 4.16 -10.60
C VAL A 72 -5.70 4.09 -9.21
N ALA A 73 -4.97 4.60 -8.23
CA ALA A 73 -5.34 4.61 -6.82
C ALA A 73 -5.53 6.03 -6.28
N ALA A 74 -6.36 6.13 -5.25
CA ALA A 74 -6.53 7.30 -4.41
C ALA A 74 -6.11 6.91 -2.99
N ASP A 75 -4.83 7.08 -2.67
CA ASP A 75 -4.34 6.70 -1.38
C ASP A 75 -4.55 7.84 -0.38
N VAL A 76 -5.12 7.50 0.78
CA VAL A 76 -5.60 8.50 1.74
C VAL A 76 -4.57 8.69 2.84
N SER A 77 -4.16 9.94 3.03
CA SER A 77 -3.19 10.32 4.05
C SER A 77 -3.69 11.51 4.89
N GLY A 78 -3.09 11.72 6.03
CA GLY A 78 -3.19 12.94 6.83
C GLY A 78 -4.60 13.38 7.22
N VAL A 79 -5.53 12.44 7.49
CA VAL A 79 -6.88 12.74 7.94
C VAL A 79 -6.85 13.30 9.36
N ALA A 80 -7.13 14.59 9.50
CA ALA A 80 -7.14 15.27 10.79
C ALA A 80 -8.40 16.10 10.97
N VAL A 81 -8.95 16.08 12.19
CA VAL A 81 -10.14 16.84 12.58
C VAL A 81 -9.86 17.52 13.91
N ARG A 82 -10.16 18.81 14.02
CA ARG A 82 -10.04 19.56 15.29
C ARG A 82 -10.78 18.84 16.41
N PRO A 83 -10.20 18.73 17.61
CA PRO A 83 -10.83 18.06 18.75
C PRO A 83 -12.24 18.59 19.04
N GLU A 84 -12.44 19.90 18.92
CA GLU A 84 -13.69 20.60 19.25
C GLU A 84 -14.82 20.28 18.26
N THR A 85 -14.49 19.76 17.06
CA THR A 85 -15.47 19.43 16.01
C THR A 85 -15.59 17.91 15.76
N ARG A 86 -14.88 17.10 16.56
CA ARG A 86 -15.01 15.63 16.48
C ARG A 86 -16.43 15.19 16.85
N GLY A 87 -16.87 14.07 16.28
CA GLY A 87 -18.25 13.58 16.44
C GLY A 87 -19.27 14.30 15.54
N GLY A 88 -18.91 15.45 14.92
CA GLY A 88 -19.78 16.22 14.03
C GLY A 88 -19.80 15.77 12.56
N GLY A 89 -19.23 14.63 12.22
CA GLY A 89 -19.26 14.06 10.86
C GLY A 89 -18.25 14.70 9.87
N VAL A 90 -17.31 15.53 10.34
CA VAL A 90 -16.32 16.22 9.49
C VAL A 90 -15.50 15.25 8.65
N ALA A 91 -14.93 14.21 9.28
CA ALA A 91 -14.14 13.20 8.58
C ALA A 91 -14.98 12.44 7.53
N ARG A 92 -16.25 12.13 7.86
CA ARG A 92 -17.16 11.46 6.92
C ARG A 92 -17.39 12.32 5.67
N GLN A 93 -17.68 13.61 5.84
CA GLN A 93 -17.90 14.51 4.71
C GLN A 93 -16.64 14.66 3.85
N LEU A 94 -15.46 14.85 4.45
CA LEU A 94 -14.19 14.94 3.74
C LEU A 94 -13.87 13.66 2.94
N LEU A 95 -14.01 12.49 3.55
CA LEU A 95 -13.70 11.23 2.89
C LEU A 95 -14.73 10.86 1.82
N THR A 96 -16.00 11.25 2.00
CA THR A 96 -17.03 11.08 0.95
C THR A 96 -16.73 11.97 -0.26
N GLU A 97 -16.38 13.22 -0.03
CA GLU A 97 -15.97 14.15 -1.10
C GLU A 97 -14.70 13.67 -1.82
N LEU A 98 -13.72 13.17 -1.07
CA LEU A 98 -12.52 12.57 -1.64
C LEU A 98 -12.87 11.41 -2.60
N LEU A 99 -13.78 10.52 -2.21
CA LEU A 99 -14.18 9.40 -3.08
C LEU A 99 -14.83 9.87 -4.39
N VAL A 100 -15.65 10.94 -4.33
CA VAL A 100 -16.25 11.52 -5.55
C VAL A 100 -15.16 12.04 -6.47
N ARG A 101 -14.25 12.88 -5.96
CA ARG A 101 -13.14 13.45 -6.74
C ARG A 101 -12.17 12.40 -7.27
N ALA A 102 -11.85 11.41 -6.45
CA ALA A 102 -11.01 10.29 -6.85
C ALA A 102 -11.62 9.52 -8.02
N ARG A 103 -12.92 9.24 -7.97
CA ARG A 103 -13.65 8.62 -9.09
C ARG A 103 -13.62 9.47 -10.35
N GLU A 104 -13.86 10.77 -10.22
CA GLU A 104 -13.87 11.71 -11.35
C GLU A 104 -12.50 11.77 -12.05
N ARG A 105 -11.39 11.69 -11.31
CA ARG A 105 -10.04 11.61 -11.89
C ARG A 105 -9.66 10.20 -12.38
N GLY A 106 -10.55 9.23 -12.24
CA GLY A 106 -10.37 7.86 -12.77
C GLY A 106 -9.76 6.85 -11.81
N ALA A 107 -9.66 7.15 -10.50
CA ALA A 107 -9.19 6.17 -9.53
C ALA A 107 -10.18 4.99 -9.43
N ALA A 108 -9.61 3.79 -9.44
CA ALA A 108 -10.37 2.56 -9.32
C ALA A 108 -10.38 2.02 -7.88
N VAL A 109 -9.30 2.25 -7.14
CA VAL A 109 -9.09 1.75 -5.79
C VAL A 109 -8.55 2.82 -4.86
N SER A 110 -8.60 2.57 -3.55
CA SER A 110 -8.05 3.43 -2.50
C SER A 110 -7.45 2.58 -1.39
N ALA A 111 -6.31 3.00 -0.86
CA ALA A 111 -5.72 2.40 0.33
C ALA A 111 -5.38 3.46 1.37
N LEU A 112 -5.21 3.04 2.63
CA LEU A 112 -4.82 3.89 3.74
C LEU A 112 -4.29 3.09 4.93
N TYR A 113 -3.58 3.79 5.81
CA TYR A 113 -3.14 3.28 7.11
C TYR A 113 -4.02 3.89 8.22
N PRO A 114 -4.92 3.10 8.86
CA PRO A 114 -5.88 3.64 9.81
C PRO A 114 -5.26 3.90 11.17
N THR A 115 -5.48 5.08 11.74
CA THR A 115 -5.33 5.31 13.19
C THR A 115 -6.56 4.84 13.96
N VAL A 116 -7.76 4.92 13.35
CA VAL A 116 -9.04 4.49 13.91
C VAL A 116 -9.84 3.73 12.85
N SER A 117 -9.71 2.41 12.80
CA SER A 117 -10.34 1.56 11.77
C SER A 117 -11.87 1.72 11.68
N ALA A 118 -12.55 1.97 12.80
CA ALA A 118 -14.01 2.09 12.83
C ALA A 118 -14.52 3.25 11.94
N VAL A 119 -13.80 4.36 11.86
CA VAL A 119 -14.16 5.50 11.00
C VAL A 119 -14.15 5.07 9.54
N TYR A 120 -13.09 4.43 9.09
CA TYR A 120 -12.92 4.00 7.69
C TYR A 120 -13.85 2.84 7.32
N ARG A 121 -14.09 1.90 8.26
CA ARG A 121 -15.11 0.84 8.07
C ARG A 121 -16.49 1.40 7.80
N SER A 122 -16.89 2.47 8.53
CA SER A 122 -18.18 3.12 8.31
C SER A 122 -18.30 3.79 6.93
N LEU A 123 -17.19 3.88 6.20
CA LEU A 123 -17.08 4.49 4.87
C LEU A 123 -16.68 3.49 3.80
N GLY A 124 -16.63 2.18 4.12
CA GLY A 124 -16.44 1.09 3.17
C GLY A 124 -15.00 0.65 2.96
N TRP A 125 -14.02 1.16 3.69
CA TRP A 125 -12.67 0.55 3.74
C TRP A 125 -12.67 -0.66 4.68
N GLU A 126 -11.86 -1.67 4.38
CA GLU A 126 -11.66 -2.81 5.27
C GLU A 126 -10.17 -3.19 5.32
N VAL A 127 -9.75 -3.77 6.45
CA VAL A 127 -8.36 -4.22 6.64
C VAL A 127 -8.06 -5.35 5.65
N ALA A 128 -7.11 -5.11 4.76
CA ALA A 128 -6.71 -6.05 3.71
C ALA A 128 -5.32 -6.68 3.97
N GLY A 129 -4.52 -6.04 4.80
CA GLY A 129 -3.19 -6.53 5.15
C GLY A 129 -2.50 -5.69 6.21
N SER A 130 -1.20 -5.88 6.32
CA SER A 130 -0.34 -5.08 7.18
C SER A 130 1.01 -4.86 6.51
N LEU A 131 1.55 -3.66 6.66
CA LEU A 131 2.95 -3.36 6.41
C LEU A 131 3.71 -3.74 7.68
N GLY A 132 4.50 -4.78 7.60
CA GLY A 132 5.27 -5.29 8.72
C GLY A 132 6.73 -5.44 8.37
N ALA A 133 7.56 -5.52 9.40
CA ALA A 133 8.94 -5.90 9.24
C ALA A 133 9.19 -7.22 9.99
N THR A 134 10.06 -8.03 9.43
CA THR A 134 10.60 -9.23 10.04
C THR A 134 11.92 -8.85 10.70
N GLU A 135 12.13 -9.29 11.93
CA GLU A 135 13.40 -9.11 12.62
C GLU A 135 14.16 -10.43 12.63
N LEU A 136 15.41 -10.41 12.15
CA LEU A 136 16.30 -11.55 12.04
C LEU A 136 17.57 -11.28 12.82
N ASP A 137 18.04 -12.26 13.60
CA ASP A 137 19.37 -12.22 14.22
C ASP A 137 20.42 -12.41 13.12
N THR A 138 21.35 -11.45 13.01
CA THR A 138 22.45 -11.52 12.02
C THR A 138 23.32 -12.77 12.18
N ALA A 139 23.47 -13.28 13.41
CA ALA A 139 24.21 -14.50 13.67
C ALA A 139 23.51 -15.78 13.13
N ALA A 140 22.20 -15.71 12.91
CA ALA A 140 21.46 -16.81 12.32
C ALA A 140 21.50 -16.81 10.78
N LEU A 141 21.90 -15.70 10.16
CA LEU A 141 21.97 -15.60 8.71
C LEU A 141 23.06 -16.49 8.11
N PRO A 142 22.78 -17.21 7.03
CA PRO A 142 23.77 -18.06 6.40
C PRO A 142 24.91 -17.20 5.81
N ARG A 143 26.14 -17.57 6.18
CA ARG A 143 27.36 -17.01 5.59
C ARG A 143 27.57 -17.63 4.23
N THR A 144 27.12 -16.94 3.22
CA THR A 144 27.26 -17.41 1.83
C THR A 144 28.63 -17.03 1.31
N ARG A 145 29.32 -17.97 0.65
CA ARG A 145 30.48 -17.66 -0.19
C ARG A 145 30.00 -16.86 -1.41
N ALA A 146 30.96 -16.19 -2.07
CA ALA A 146 30.66 -15.52 -3.34
C ALA A 146 29.92 -16.50 -4.27
N VAL A 147 28.86 -16.01 -4.89
CA VAL A 147 28.09 -16.77 -5.88
C VAL A 147 28.76 -16.55 -7.23
N ASP A 148 29.18 -17.65 -7.87
CA ASP A 148 29.87 -17.59 -9.16
C ASP A 148 29.01 -16.86 -10.21
N GLY A 149 29.65 -15.99 -10.98
CA GLY A 149 28.99 -15.22 -12.03
C GLY A 149 28.29 -13.94 -11.54
N LEU A 150 28.13 -13.73 -10.23
CA LEU A 150 27.55 -12.52 -9.69
C LEU A 150 28.61 -11.56 -9.13
N THR A 151 28.45 -10.27 -9.39
CA THR A 151 29.26 -9.20 -8.79
C THR A 151 28.46 -8.51 -7.71
N VAL A 152 28.99 -8.49 -6.48
CA VAL A 152 28.41 -7.75 -5.34
C VAL A 152 29.32 -6.56 -5.03
N ARG A 153 28.72 -5.36 -5.00
CA ARG A 153 29.46 -4.14 -4.69
C ARG A 153 28.62 -3.10 -3.95
N PRO A 154 29.24 -2.12 -3.27
CA PRO A 154 28.51 -0.93 -2.82
C PRO A 154 27.87 -0.22 -4.00
N GLY A 155 26.72 0.41 -3.74
CA GLY A 155 26.05 1.30 -4.69
C GLY A 155 26.26 2.76 -4.31
N GLU A 156 26.22 3.63 -5.30
CA GLU A 156 26.31 5.08 -5.14
C GLU A 156 24.89 5.71 -5.21
N PRO A 157 24.69 6.93 -4.65
CA PRO A 157 23.39 7.57 -4.64
C PRO A 157 22.74 7.77 -6.04
N ASP A 158 23.54 8.03 -7.05
CA ASP A 158 23.10 8.21 -8.45
C ASP A 158 22.63 6.90 -9.11
N GLU A 159 22.84 5.74 -8.45
CA GLU A 159 22.33 4.43 -8.88
C GLU A 159 20.96 4.08 -8.30
N LEU A 160 20.35 4.93 -7.46
CA LEU A 160 18.98 4.72 -6.96
C LEU A 160 17.95 4.52 -8.09
N PRO A 161 18.04 5.15 -9.27
CA PRO A 161 17.16 4.85 -10.39
C PRO A 161 17.21 3.37 -10.83
N LEU A 162 18.38 2.73 -10.79
CA LEU A 162 18.52 1.29 -11.10
C LEU A 162 17.79 0.43 -10.07
N VAL A 163 17.83 0.83 -8.79
CA VAL A 163 17.08 0.16 -7.71
C VAL A 163 15.58 0.31 -7.94
N THR A 164 15.12 1.48 -8.38
CA THR A 164 13.72 1.72 -8.73
C THR A 164 13.27 0.83 -9.90
N GLU A 165 14.10 0.67 -10.93
CA GLU A 165 13.81 -0.24 -12.04
C GLU A 165 13.77 -1.71 -11.60
N LEU A 166 14.66 -2.12 -10.70
CA LEU A 166 14.61 -3.46 -10.10
C LEU A 166 13.34 -3.66 -9.29
N TYR A 167 12.97 -2.66 -8.47
CA TYR A 167 11.72 -2.67 -7.72
C TYR A 167 10.51 -2.86 -8.65
N GLU A 168 10.43 -2.12 -9.76
CA GLU A 168 9.34 -2.27 -10.72
C GLU A 168 9.24 -3.69 -11.31
N ARG A 169 10.38 -4.31 -11.62
CA ARG A 169 10.38 -5.70 -12.10
C ARG A 169 9.80 -6.68 -11.08
N VAL A 170 10.10 -6.46 -9.78
CA VAL A 170 9.54 -7.26 -8.68
C VAL A 170 8.08 -6.92 -8.45
N ALA A 171 7.75 -5.63 -8.35
CA ALA A 171 6.42 -5.14 -8.01
C ALA A 171 5.37 -5.52 -9.07
N ARG A 172 5.74 -5.50 -10.36
CA ARG A 172 4.86 -5.88 -11.46
C ARG A 172 4.32 -7.32 -11.35
N GLN A 173 5.04 -8.20 -10.65
CA GLN A 173 4.63 -9.59 -10.43
C GLN A 173 3.76 -9.76 -9.17
N ARG A 174 3.47 -8.67 -8.47
CA ARG A 174 2.72 -8.64 -7.21
C ARG A 174 1.37 -7.97 -7.37
N GLN A 175 0.63 -7.90 -6.26
CA GLN A 175 -0.62 -7.16 -6.20
C GLN A 175 -0.57 -6.16 -5.05
N GLY A 176 -1.02 -4.93 -5.29
CA GLY A 176 -1.10 -3.86 -4.31
C GLY A 176 0.14 -2.96 -4.22
N LEU A 177 1.34 -3.42 -4.62
CA LEU A 177 2.54 -2.59 -4.56
C LEU A 177 2.41 -1.35 -5.45
N LEU A 178 2.89 -0.20 -4.95
CA LEU A 178 2.89 1.05 -5.72
C LEU A 178 3.81 0.95 -6.94
N THR A 179 3.52 1.71 -7.99
CA THR A 179 4.41 1.82 -9.16
C THR A 179 5.63 2.70 -8.88
N ARG A 180 5.58 3.48 -7.80
CA ARG A 180 6.59 4.49 -7.44
C ARG A 180 6.91 5.46 -8.57
N ARG A 181 5.86 5.88 -9.29
CA ARG A 181 5.88 6.87 -10.35
C ARG A 181 4.86 7.96 -10.07
N GLY A 182 5.15 9.16 -10.53
CA GLY A 182 4.29 10.32 -10.37
C GLY A 182 4.27 10.87 -8.95
N GLY A 183 3.63 12.05 -8.78
CA GLY A 183 3.48 12.70 -7.50
C GLY A 183 4.81 12.90 -6.79
N HIS A 184 4.87 12.54 -5.53
CA HIS A 184 6.06 12.71 -4.69
C HIS A 184 7.26 11.81 -5.07
N PHE A 185 7.03 10.74 -5.84
CA PHE A 185 8.12 9.87 -6.31
C PHE A 185 8.97 10.50 -7.41
N ASP A 186 8.41 11.48 -8.15
CA ASP A 186 9.11 12.19 -9.21
C ASP A 186 9.81 13.45 -8.68
N GLU A 187 9.61 13.81 -7.40
CA GLU A 187 10.32 14.95 -6.81
C GLU A 187 11.80 14.61 -6.62
N ALA A 188 12.67 15.53 -6.97
CA ALA A 188 14.09 15.42 -6.67
C ALA A 188 14.27 15.37 -5.14
N PRO A 189 15.04 14.39 -4.61
CA PRO A 189 15.29 14.31 -3.19
C PRO A 189 16.08 15.53 -2.71
N ASP A 190 15.76 16.02 -1.52
CA ASP A 190 16.51 17.13 -0.88
C ASP A 190 17.93 16.71 -0.46
N THR A 191 18.21 15.41 -0.42
CA THR A 191 19.50 14.80 -0.04
C THR A 191 19.89 13.71 -1.05
N PRO A 192 21.19 13.40 -1.21
CA PRO A 192 21.65 12.35 -2.13
C PRO A 192 21.03 10.97 -1.88
N LEU A 193 20.76 10.64 -0.61
CA LEU A 193 20.06 9.43 -0.19
C LEU A 193 18.75 9.81 0.52
N PRO A 194 17.70 9.00 0.42
CA PRO A 194 16.48 9.20 1.18
C PRO A 194 16.72 9.23 2.70
N GLU A 195 15.84 9.88 3.43
CA GLU A 195 15.90 9.95 4.89
C GLU A 195 15.95 8.53 5.51
N GLY A 196 16.91 8.30 6.39
CA GLY A 196 17.12 7.02 7.07
C GLY A 196 17.90 5.98 6.25
N VAL A 197 18.33 6.30 5.04
CA VAL A 197 19.20 5.45 4.21
C VAL A 197 20.63 5.91 4.34
N ASP A 198 21.52 4.96 4.70
CA ASP A 198 22.97 5.22 4.84
C ASP A 198 23.78 4.58 3.70
N ALA A 199 23.29 3.46 3.13
CA ALA A 199 24.06 2.73 2.12
C ALA A 199 23.19 1.83 1.24
N LEU A 200 23.76 1.47 0.10
CA LEU A 200 23.27 0.49 -0.85
C LEU A 200 24.29 -0.63 -1.07
N SER A 201 23.78 -1.85 -1.30
CA SER A 201 24.58 -2.95 -1.85
C SER A 201 23.87 -3.51 -3.07
N LEU A 202 24.58 -3.61 -4.18
CA LEU A 202 24.03 -3.99 -5.48
C LEU A 202 24.62 -5.32 -5.94
N VAL A 203 23.79 -6.16 -6.57
CA VAL A 203 24.20 -7.45 -7.13
C VAL A 203 23.89 -7.44 -8.63
N PHE A 204 24.94 -7.68 -9.42
CA PHE A 204 24.86 -7.71 -10.87
C PHE A 204 25.14 -9.11 -11.43
N ASP A 205 24.42 -9.47 -12.48
CA ASP A 205 24.71 -10.57 -13.39
C ASP A 205 25.13 -9.94 -14.72
N GLY A 206 26.44 -9.93 -15.00
CA GLY A 206 26.99 -9.06 -16.03
C GLY A 206 26.66 -7.60 -15.76
N ASP A 207 25.98 -6.94 -16.70
CA ASP A 207 25.53 -5.55 -16.58
C ASP A 207 24.11 -5.41 -16.00
N LEU A 208 23.41 -6.51 -15.75
CA LEU A 208 22.04 -6.50 -15.27
C LEU A 208 22.01 -6.47 -13.74
N LEU A 209 21.38 -5.43 -13.15
CA LEU A 209 21.08 -5.40 -11.72
C LEU A 209 20.01 -6.46 -11.40
N VAL A 210 20.37 -7.49 -10.61
CA VAL A 210 19.50 -8.60 -10.22
C VAL A 210 19.18 -8.63 -8.73
N GLY A 211 19.88 -7.82 -7.92
CA GLY A 211 19.61 -7.70 -6.49
C GLY A 211 20.02 -6.33 -5.93
N ALA A 212 19.27 -5.84 -4.96
CA ALA A 212 19.57 -4.60 -4.24
C ALA A 212 19.17 -4.70 -2.78
N LEU A 213 20.03 -4.17 -1.91
CA LEU A 213 19.82 -3.96 -0.49
C LEU A 213 20.00 -2.47 -0.21
N VAL A 214 18.96 -1.81 0.31
CA VAL A 214 18.98 -0.40 0.73
C VAL A 214 18.68 -0.36 2.20
N PHE A 215 19.56 0.21 3.00
CA PHE A 215 19.46 0.13 4.45
C PHE A 215 20.00 1.35 5.17
N GLY A 216 19.45 1.59 6.37
CA GLY A 216 19.98 2.49 7.37
C GLY A 216 20.68 1.72 8.48
N ARG A 217 21.79 2.30 8.97
CA ARG A 217 22.60 1.67 10.01
C ARG A 217 22.10 1.98 11.43
N GLY A 218 21.44 3.09 11.61
CA GLY A 218 21.10 3.58 12.94
C GLY A 218 22.32 3.95 13.78
N THR A 219 22.10 4.22 15.05
CA THR A 219 23.15 4.65 15.99
C THR A 219 23.66 3.49 16.85
N GLY A 220 24.92 3.58 17.29
CA GLY A 220 25.53 2.65 18.23
C GLY A 220 26.03 1.33 17.62
N TYR A 221 26.47 0.43 18.48
CA TYR A 221 26.93 -0.92 18.13
C TYR A 221 26.56 -1.89 19.27
N GLY A 222 26.58 -3.20 18.97
CA GLY A 222 26.26 -4.26 19.95
C GLY A 222 24.79 -4.66 19.98
N VAL A 223 24.28 -5.04 21.15
CA VAL A 223 22.99 -5.73 21.32
C VAL A 223 21.80 -4.90 20.88
N GLU A 224 21.86 -3.59 21.06
CA GLU A 224 20.75 -2.67 20.74
C GLU A 224 20.79 -2.16 19.30
N SER A 225 21.88 -2.45 18.57
CA SER A 225 22.04 -1.94 17.21
C SER A 225 21.27 -2.80 16.21
N LYS A 226 20.58 -2.14 15.27
CA LYS A 226 19.82 -2.79 14.20
C LYS A 226 20.19 -2.19 12.84
N LEU A 227 20.08 -3.01 11.81
CA LEU A 227 19.99 -2.53 10.44
C LEU A 227 18.50 -2.39 10.09
N ASP A 228 18.08 -1.21 9.71
CA ASP A 228 16.76 -0.97 9.14
C ASP A 228 16.85 -1.08 7.62
N VAL A 229 16.34 -2.17 7.07
CA VAL A 229 16.32 -2.41 5.63
C VAL A 229 15.08 -1.77 5.05
N HIS A 230 15.27 -0.85 4.11
CA HIS A 230 14.21 -0.19 3.37
C HIS A 230 13.80 -1.01 2.14
N HIS A 231 14.79 -1.58 1.45
CA HIS A 231 14.56 -2.47 0.31
C HIS A 231 15.49 -3.68 0.38
N LEU A 232 14.89 -4.86 0.24
CA LEU A 232 15.58 -6.12 0.00
C LEU A 232 14.92 -6.75 -1.24
N LEU A 233 15.56 -6.60 -2.39
CA LEU A 233 15.02 -6.95 -3.70
C LEU A 233 15.95 -7.93 -4.40
N ALA A 234 15.41 -9.01 -4.96
CA ALA A 234 16.15 -9.90 -5.82
C ALA A 234 15.21 -10.54 -6.85
N THR A 235 15.73 -10.80 -8.04
CA THR A 235 15.02 -11.50 -9.11
C THR A 235 15.39 -12.97 -9.22
N THR A 236 16.46 -13.40 -8.53
CA THR A 236 16.94 -14.79 -8.53
C THR A 236 17.31 -15.26 -7.13
N PRO A 237 17.24 -16.57 -6.84
CA PRO A 237 17.69 -17.11 -5.55
C PRO A 237 19.18 -16.86 -5.28
N ASP A 238 20.00 -16.82 -6.32
CA ASP A 238 21.44 -16.56 -6.18
C ASP A 238 21.74 -15.13 -5.79
N ALA A 239 21.04 -14.15 -6.39
CA ALA A 239 21.11 -12.75 -5.97
C ALA A 239 20.60 -12.58 -4.52
N ALA A 240 19.54 -13.30 -4.14
CA ALA A 240 19.04 -13.28 -2.75
C ALA A 240 20.09 -13.85 -1.78
N ARG A 241 20.74 -14.98 -2.11
CA ARG A 241 21.84 -15.54 -1.28
C ARG A 241 22.99 -14.57 -1.13
N ALA A 242 23.38 -13.89 -2.21
CA ALA A 242 24.45 -12.90 -2.19
C ALA A 242 24.13 -11.75 -1.22
N LEU A 243 22.90 -11.19 -1.28
CA LEU A 243 22.47 -10.12 -0.36
C LEU A 243 22.35 -10.59 1.09
N VAL A 244 21.87 -11.81 1.34
CA VAL A 244 21.85 -12.41 2.69
C VAL A 244 23.26 -12.56 3.23
N GLY A 245 24.25 -12.90 2.38
CA GLY A 245 25.67 -12.94 2.73
C GLY A 245 26.21 -11.56 3.16
N VAL A 246 25.77 -10.47 2.48
CA VAL A 246 26.10 -9.09 2.89
C VAL A 246 25.53 -8.79 4.28
N LEU A 247 24.25 -9.13 4.53
CA LEU A 247 23.63 -8.94 5.84
C LEU A 247 24.31 -9.77 6.93
N ALA A 248 24.72 -11.02 6.65
CA ALA A 248 25.45 -11.85 7.58
C ALA A 248 26.83 -11.28 7.97
N GLY A 249 27.43 -10.47 7.10
CA GLY A 249 28.69 -9.77 7.36
C GLY A 249 28.60 -8.76 8.51
N TRP A 250 27.42 -8.32 8.89
CA TRP A 250 27.21 -7.37 9.99
C TRP A 250 27.20 -8.00 11.39
N THR A 251 27.28 -9.32 11.51
CA THR A 251 27.17 -10.08 12.77
C THR A 251 28.07 -9.57 13.89
N THR A 252 29.25 -9.00 13.58
CA THR A 252 30.21 -8.54 14.59
C THR A 252 29.84 -7.18 15.19
N VAL A 253 29.01 -6.37 14.51
CA VAL A 253 28.74 -4.98 14.89
C VAL A 253 27.24 -4.70 15.07
N THR A 254 26.38 -5.56 14.52
CA THR A 254 24.92 -5.37 14.58
C THR A 254 24.24 -6.71 14.83
N ARG A 255 23.43 -6.76 15.88
CA ARG A 255 22.76 -8.00 16.28
C ARG A 255 21.58 -8.37 15.38
N ALA A 256 20.80 -7.40 14.96
CA ALA A 256 19.55 -7.64 14.26
C ALA A 256 19.42 -6.89 12.95
N VAL A 257 18.71 -7.50 12.01
CA VAL A 257 18.25 -6.89 10.76
C VAL A 257 16.72 -6.82 10.85
N ARG A 258 16.17 -5.64 10.62
CA ARG A 258 14.74 -5.41 10.46
C ARG A 258 14.44 -5.21 8.97
N VAL A 259 13.63 -6.08 8.38
CA VAL A 259 13.43 -6.10 6.93
C VAL A 259 11.95 -6.30 6.59
N PRO A 260 11.36 -5.51 5.67
CA PRO A 260 10.08 -5.81 5.08
C PRO A 260 10.25 -6.97 4.08
N LEU A 261 9.56 -8.08 4.29
CA LEU A 261 9.57 -9.23 3.40
C LEU A 261 8.22 -9.35 2.69
N LEU A 262 8.26 -9.63 1.40
CA LEU A 262 7.09 -10.00 0.61
C LEU A 262 6.81 -11.49 0.77
N ALA A 263 5.54 -11.85 0.90
CA ALA A 263 5.16 -13.26 1.03
C ALA A 263 5.51 -14.05 -0.23
N GLY A 264 6.20 -15.20 -0.04
CA GLY A 264 6.56 -16.09 -1.14
C GLY A 264 7.53 -15.51 -2.17
N ASP A 265 8.34 -14.52 -1.78
CA ASP A 265 9.44 -14.05 -2.63
C ASP A 265 10.67 -14.98 -2.54
N VAL A 266 11.71 -14.66 -3.31
CA VAL A 266 12.94 -15.50 -3.36
C VAL A 266 13.64 -15.57 -1.99
N PHE A 267 13.47 -14.57 -1.12
CA PHE A 267 14.08 -14.55 0.21
C PHE A 267 13.46 -15.57 1.15
N SER A 268 12.21 -15.97 0.94
CA SER A 268 11.55 -17.01 1.72
C SER A 268 12.24 -18.39 1.61
N THR A 269 13.03 -18.60 0.55
CA THR A 269 13.77 -19.85 0.31
C THR A 269 15.20 -19.84 0.82
N VAL A 270 15.72 -18.67 1.22
CA VAL A 270 17.12 -18.49 1.63
C VAL A 270 17.30 -17.97 3.06
N LEU A 271 16.27 -17.35 3.63
CA LEU A 271 16.29 -16.85 5.01
C LEU A 271 15.86 -17.92 6.01
N PRO A 272 16.49 -17.98 7.20
CA PRO A 272 16.09 -18.87 8.29
C PRO A 272 14.86 -18.32 9.02
N LEU A 273 13.70 -18.36 8.36
CA LEU A 273 12.45 -17.74 8.86
C LEU A 273 11.95 -18.36 10.18
N GLU A 274 12.35 -19.59 10.49
CA GLU A 274 12.06 -20.23 11.78
C GLU A 274 12.77 -19.56 12.98
N ARG A 275 13.74 -18.69 12.70
CA ARG A 275 14.45 -17.85 13.69
C ARG A 275 14.04 -16.38 13.62
N ALA A 276 13.08 -16.07 12.79
CA ALA A 276 12.56 -14.72 12.66
C ALA A 276 11.58 -14.40 13.79
N SER A 277 11.57 -13.15 14.20
CA SER A 277 10.50 -12.60 15.04
C SER A 277 9.71 -11.56 14.27
N ALA A 278 8.42 -11.46 14.57
CA ALA A 278 7.61 -10.40 14.01
C ALA A 278 8.03 -9.06 14.63
N GLY A 279 8.40 -8.11 13.79
CA GLY A 279 8.56 -6.72 14.17
C GLY A 279 7.21 -6.01 14.28
N SER A 280 7.24 -4.69 14.45
CA SER A 280 6.02 -3.88 14.40
C SER A 280 5.34 -4.00 13.05
N ALA A 281 4.02 -4.10 13.06
CA ALA A 281 3.20 -4.13 11.85
C ALA A 281 2.09 -3.08 11.94
N THR A 282 1.88 -2.35 10.84
CA THR A 282 0.81 -1.36 10.71
C THR A 282 -0.23 -1.89 9.74
N ALA A 283 -1.46 -2.06 10.22
CA ALA A 283 -2.56 -2.49 9.36
C ALA A 283 -2.82 -1.47 8.25
N TRP A 284 -3.13 -1.94 7.05
CA TRP A 284 -3.62 -1.10 5.96
C TRP A 284 -5.00 -1.55 5.52
N MET A 285 -5.79 -0.60 5.06
CA MET A 285 -7.15 -0.82 4.60
C MET A 285 -7.26 -0.52 3.11
N HIS A 286 -8.19 -1.21 2.47
CA HIS A 286 -8.48 -1.07 1.04
C HIS A 286 -9.97 -0.81 0.81
N ARG A 287 -10.30 -0.11 -0.28
CA ARG A 287 -11.64 0.15 -0.77
C ARG A 287 -11.65 0.26 -2.29
N PRO A 288 -12.63 -0.32 -2.99
CA PRO A 288 -12.88 0.07 -4.38
C PRO A 288 -13.49 1.49 -4.40
N VAL A 289 -12.94 2.34 -5.25
CA VAL A 289 -13.50 3.67 -5.58
C VAL A 289 -14.56 3.52 -6.68
N ASP A 290 -14.22 2.76 -7.74
CA ASP A 290 -15.11 2.39 -8.83
C ASP A 290 -14.93 0.90 -9.13
N VAL A 291 -15.93 0.08 -8.79
CA VAL A 291 -15.82 -1.39 -8.90
C VAL A 291 -15.70 -1.87 -10.34
N VAL A 292 -16.29 -1.15 -11.30
CA VAL A 292 -16.20 -1.52 -12.72
C VAL A 292 -14.79 -1.32 -13.22
N ARG A 293 -14.19 -0.16 -12.91
CA ARG A 293 -12.78 0.11 -13.22
C ARG A 293 -11.83 -0.83 -12.48
N ALA A 294 -12.05 -1.05 -11.18
CA ALA A 294 -11.20 -1.94 -10.39
C ALA A 294 -11.12 -3.34 -10.99
N VAL A 295 -12.24 -3.87 -11.48
CA VAL A 295 -12.30 -5.17 -12.16
C VAL A 295 -11.66 -5.13 -13.54
N ALA A 296 -11.93 -4.09 -14.35
CA ALA A 296 -11.48 -4.01 -15.73
C ALA A 296 -9.97 -3.68 -15.86
N ASP A 297 -9.43 -2.84 -14.97
CA ASP A 297 -8.08 -2.33 -15.08
C ASP A 297 -7.03 -3.31 -14.54
N ARG A 298 -7.36 -4.19 -13.57
CA ARG A 298 -6.43 -5.20 -13.09
C ARG A 298 -6.25 -6.35 -14.08
N GLY A 299 -5.07 -6.99 -14.06
CA GLY A 299 -4.84 -8.26 -14.71
C GLY A 299 -5.37 -9.42 -13.84
N TRP A 300 -5.89 -10.45 -14.50
CA TRP A 300 -6.44 -11.64 -13.88
C TRP A 300 -5.62 -12.88 -14.27
N PRO A 301 -5.60 -13.95 -13.45
CA PRO A 301 -4.88 -15.18 -13.81
C PRO A 301 -5.50 -15.81 -15.07
N ALA A 302 -4.70 -16.05 -16.11
CA ALA A 302 -5.19 -16.55 -17.40
C ALA A 302 -5.83 -17.96 -17.32
N HIS A 303 -5.47 -18.76 -16.30
CA HIS A 303 -6.01 -20.09 -16.07
C HIS A 303 -7.36 -20.09 -15.31
N VAL A 304 -7.83 -18.93 -14.87
CA VAL A 304 -9.09 -18.80 -14.14
C VAL A 304 -10.18 -18.38 -15.12
N THR A 305 -11.27 -19.14 -15.15
CA THR A 305 -12.48 -18.80 -15.91
C THR A 305 -13.68 -19.04 -15.02
N GLY A 306 -14.61 -18.11 -15.02
CA GLY A 306 -15.83 -18.26 -14.22
C GLY A 306 -16.74 -17.05 -14.30
N ARG A 307 -17.93 -17.23 -13.70
CA ARG A 307 -18.95 -16.20 -13.62
C ARG A 307 -19.64 -16.26 -12.26
N VAL A 308 -19.89 -15.11 -11.66
CA VAL A 308 -20.66 -14.98 -10.43
C VAL A 308 -21.47 -13.70 -10.44
N SER A 309 -22.73 -13.79 -9.97
CA SER A 309 -23.59 -12.64 -9.79
C SER A 309 -23.78 -12.35 -8.32
N PHE A 310 -23.79 -11.06 -7.96
CA PHE A 310 -23.97 -10.60 -6.58
C PHE A 310 -24.59 -9.20 -6.53
N ARG A 311 -25.39 -8.94 -5.49
CA ARG A 311 -25.84 -7.60 -5.14
C ARG A 311 -24.80 -6.91 -4.30
N LEU A 312 -24.17 -5.84 -4.81
CA LEU A 312 -23.21 -5.04 -4.04
C LEU A 312 -23.93 -3.93 -3.26
N ARG A 313 -23.60 -3.81 -1.97
CA ARG A 313 -24.07 -2.77 -1.07
C ARG A 313 -22.97 -1.76 -0.81
N ASP A 314 -23.20 -0.50 -1.14
CA ASP A 314 -22.30 0.63 -0.86
C ASP A 314 -23.15 1.89 -0.60
N ASP A 315 -23.35 2.23 0.67
CA ASP A 315 -24.16 3.37 1.09
C ASP A 315 -23.44 4.72 0.93
N VAL A 316 -22.13 4.70 0.73
CA VAL A 316 -21.30 5.90 0.63
C VAL A 316 -21.00 6.26 -0.81
N ALA A 317 -20.84 5.26 -1.67
CA ALA A 317 -20.55 5.41 -3.09
C ALA A 317 -21.64 4.70 -3.92
N PRO A 318 -22.84 5.33 -4.07
CA PRO A 318 -24.01 4.69 -4.65
C PRO A 318 -23.81 4.24 -6.10
N TRP A 319 -22.84 4.76 -6.81
CA TRP A 319 -22.47 4.32 -8.16
C TRP A 319 -21.90 2.89 -8.20
N ASN A 320 -21.39 2.38 -7.08
CA ASN A 320 -20.94 0.99 -6.93
C ASN A 320 -22.09 0.04 -6.62
N ALA A 321 -23.13 0.53 -5.96
CA ALA A 321 -24.25 -0.31 -5.51
C ALA A 321 -25.06 -0.87 -6.65
N GLY A 322 -25.64 -2.06 -6.46
CA GLY A 322 -26.56 -2.70 -7.40
C GLY A 322 -26.22 -4.15 -7.70
N ASP A 323 -26.95 -4.72 -8.65
CA ASP A 323 -26.81 -6.10 -9.05
C ASP A 323 -25.78 -6.23 -10.16
N TRP A 324 -24.75 -7.02 -9.91
CA TRP A 324 -23.58 -7.16 -10.77
C TRP A 324 -23.35 -8.62 -11.17
N GLU A 325 -22.82 -8.81 -12.37
CA GLU A 325 -22.27 -10.06 -12.86
C GLU A 325 -20.78 -9.85 -13.16
N LEU A 326 -19.93 -10.59 -12.46
CA LEU A 326 -18.49 -10.70 -12.72
C LEU A 326 -18.27 -11.88 -13.66
N GLU A 327 -17.57 -11.64 -14.76
CA GLU A 327 -17.07 -12.67 -15.66
C GLU A 327 -15.56 -12.56 -15.76
N VAL A 328 -14.85 -13.66 -15.51
CA VAL A 328 -13.37 -13.76 -15.62
C VAL A 328 -13.07 -14.77 -16.71
N ALA A 329 -12.25 -14.40 -17.69
CA ALA A 329 -11.73 -15.26 -18.73
C ALA A 329 -10.46 -14.67 -19.36
N ASP A 330 -9.57 -15.53 -19.84
CA ASP A 330 -8.41 -15.17 -20.67
C ASP A 330 -7.53 -14.04 -20.08
N GLY A 331 -7.36 -14.02 -18.75
CA GLY A 331 -6.52 -13.02 -18.06
C GLY A 331 -7.15 -11.64 -17.93
N ALA A 332 -8.45 -11.53 -18.18
CA ALA A 332 -9.25 -10.31 -18.05
C ALA A 332 -10.55 -10.57 -17.29
N ALA A 333 -11.19 -9.51 -16.82
CA ALA A 333 -12.53 -9.61 -16.28
C ALA A 333 -13.41 -8.41 -16.67
N THR A 334 -14.71 -8.64 -16.65
CA THR A 334 -15.72 -7.62 -16.84
C THR A 334 -16.73 -7.67 -15.70
N LEU A 335 -17.19 -6.51 -15.27
CA LEU A 335 -18.27 -6.36 -14.30
C LEU A 335 -19.42 -5.62 -14.98
N ARG A 336 -20.55 -6.29 -15.17
CA ARG A 336 -21.74 -5.76 -15.86
C ARG A 336 -22.94 -5.81 -14.94
N ARG A 337 -23.98 -5.05 -15.25
CA ARG A 337 -25.27 -5.20 -14.55
C ARG A 337 -25.81 -6.60 -14.78
N ALA A 338 -26.19 -7.28 -13.71
CA ALA A 338 -26.77 -8.61 -13.79
C ALA A 338 -28.15 -8.56 -14.48
N ALA A 339 -28.43 -9.55 -15.29
CA ALA A 339 -29.72 -9.65 -15.99
C ALA A 339 -30.86 -10.14 -15.08
N THR A 340 -30.52 -10.86 -14.02
CA THR A 340 -31.43 -11.43 -13.03
C THR A 340 -31.02 -11.06 -11.63
N GLU A 341 -31.94 -11.11 -10.69
CA GLU A 341 -31.62 -10.87 -9.26
C GLU A 341 -30.63 -11.92 -8.74
N PRO A 342 -29.51 -11.49 -8.16
CA PRO A 342 -28.52 -12.42 -7.65
C PRO A 342 -28.96 -13.11 -6.35
N ASP A 343 -28.56 -14.36 -6.18
CA ASP A 343 -28.75 -15.12 -4.93
C ASP A 343 -27.76 -14.72 -3.83
N LEU A 344 -26.71 -13.99 -4.17
CA LEU A 344 -25.67 -13.53 -3.25
C LEU A 344 -25.72 -12.01 -3.10
N TRP A 345 -25.36 -11.56 -1.92
CA TRP A 345 -25.04 -10.14 -1.69
C TRP A 345 -23.66 -10.01 -1.09
N LEU A 346 -23.03 -8.86 -1.34
CA LEU A 346 -21.68 -8.52 -0.91
C LEU A 346 -21.67 -7.07 -0.41
N ASP A 347 -21.13 -6.83 0.78
CA ASP A 347 -20.82 -5.48 1.27
C ASP A 347 -19.57 -4.96 0.56
N VAL A 348 -19.46 -3.65 0.36
CA VAL A 348 -18.29 -3.05 -0.30
C VAL A 348 -16.97 -3.36 0.44
N ARG A 349 -17.01 -3.53 1.76
CA ARG A 349 -15.86 -3.98 2.56
C ARG A 349 -15.49 -5.43 2.24
N GLY A 350 -16.50 -6.27 2.04
CA GLY A 350 -16.30 -7.64 1.57
C GLY A 350 -15.66 -7.68 0.18
N PHE A 351 -16.14 -6.83 -0.74
CA PHE A 351 -15.50 -6.66 -2.05
C PHE A 351 -14.03 -6.26 -1.90
N ALA A 352 -13.73 -5.29 -1.06
CA ALA A 352 -12.36 -4.80 -0.83
C ALA A 352 -11.39 -5.92 -0.44
N VAL A 353 -11.76 -6.77 0.54
CA VAL A 353 -10.87 -7.84 1.02
C VAL A 353 -10.80 -9.04 0.09
N LEU A 354 -11.87 -9.35 -0.68
CA LEU A 354 -11.80 -10.34 -1.76
C LEU A 354 -10.90 -9.85 -2.89
N TYR A 355 -11.07 -8.61 -3.32
CA TYR A 355 -10.23 -8.02 -4.36
C TYR A 355 -8.73 -8.09 -4.02
N CYS A 356 -8.39 -7.95 -2.73
CA CYS A 356 -7.04 -8.09 -2.21
C CYS A 356 -6.61 -9.54 -1.94
N ALA A 357 -7.46 -10.53 -2.21
CA ALA A 357 -7.24 -11.92 -1.83
C ALA A 357 -6.86 -12.09 -0.35
N ALA A 358 -7.38 -11.21 0.51
CA ALA A 358 -7.09 -11.22 1.95
C ALA A 358 -7.92 -12.26 2.71
N THR A 359 -9.06 -12.67 2.14
CA THR A 359 -9.98 -13.67 2.70
C THR A 359 -10.78 -14.33 1.58
N GLY A 360 -11.52 -15.39 1.89
CA GLY A 360 -12.44 -16.05 0.96
C GLY A 360 -13.92 -15.78 1.29
N GLY A 361 -14.79 -16.05 0.33
CA GLY A 361 -16.22 -15.77 0.40
C GLY A 361 -16.93 -16.46 1.58
N ARG A 362 -16.58 -17.71 1.91
CA ARG A 362 -17.15 -18.39 3.07
C ARG A 362 -16.82 -17.70 4.40
N ALA A 363 -15.60 -17.20 4.55
CA ALA A 363 -15.22 -16.42 5.73
C ALA A 363 -15.99 -15.10 5.79
N LEU A 364 -16.26 -14.45 4.66
CA LEU A 364 -17.09 -13.24 4.60
C LEU A 364 -18.54 -13.52 5.04
N GLY A 365 -19.10 -14.67 4.70
CA GLY A 365 -20.42 -15.09 5.20
C GLY A 365 -20.48 -15.12 6.71
N GLN A 366 -19.42 -15.62 7.37
CA GLN A 366 -19.30 -15.66 8.84
C GLN A 366 -19.14 -14.28 9.48
N THR A 367 -18.57 -13.32 8.76
CA THR A 367 -18.35 -11.94 9.27
C THR A 367 -19.52 -11.00 8.97
N GLY A 368 -20.54 -11.44 8.25
CA GLY A 368 -21.68 -10.62 7.83
C GLY A 368 -21.34 -9.60 6.74
N LEU A 369 -20.26 -9.82 5.99
CA LEU A 369 -19.89 -9.00 4.84
C LEU A 369 -20.34 -9.59 3.50
N ALA A 370 -20.86 -10.81 3.50
CA ALA A 370 -21.52 -11.47 2.38
C ALA A 370 -22.62 -12.37 2.89
N GLY A 371 -23.58 -12.74 2.02
CA GLY A 371 -24.65 -13.67 2.35
C GLY A 371 -25.60 -13.87 1.17
N GLY A 372 -26.76 -14.46 1.45
CA GLY A 372 -27.76 -14.82 0.45
C GLY A 372 -28.13 -16.30 0.52
N SER A 373 -28.87 -16.82 -0.46
CA SER A 373 -29.24 -18.23 -0.58
C SER A 373 -28.20 -19.07 -1.33
N GLY A 374 -27.31 -18.41 -2.11
CA GLY A 374 -26.21 -19.06 -2.83
C GLY A 374 -25.01 -19.39 -1.94
N ASP A 375 -24.06 -20.22 -2.44
CA ASP A 375 -22.80 -20.50 -1.74
C ASP A 375 -21.85 -19.30 -1.85
N PRO A 376 -21.49 -18.65 -0.73
CA PRO A 376 -20.55 -17.52 -0.75
C PRO A 376 -19.15 -17.86 -1.33
N ALA A 377 -18.78 -19.15 -1.41
CA ALA A 377 -17.52 -19.55 -2.04
C ALA A 377 -17.46 -19.18 -3.52
N ALA A 378 -18.60 -19.01 -4.20
CA ALA A 378 -18.60 -18.51 -5.58
C ALA A 378 -17.96 -17.11 -5.72
N LEU A 379 -17.97 -16.30 -4.66
CA LEU A 379 -17.32 -14.98 -4.60
C LEU A 379 -15.79 -15.08 -4.61
N ASP A 380 -15.19 -16.26 -4.40
CA ASP A 380 -13.73 -16.47 -4.46
C ASP A 380 -13.19 -16.19 -5.88
N LEU A 381 -14.05 -16.17 -6.89
CA LEU A 381 -13.68 -15.70 -8.23
C LEU A 381 -13.11 -14.27 -8.20
N LEU A 382 -13.60 -13.41 -7.30
CA LEU A 382 -13.05 -12.06 -7.10
C LEU A 382 -11.69 -12.07 -6.39
N ALA A 383 -11.41 -13.11 -5.58
CA ALA A 383 -10.19 -13.25 -4.79
C ALA A 383 -9.07 -14.02 -5.52
N CYS A 384 -9.24 -14.33 -6.79
CA CYS A 384 -8.22 -15.09 -7.52
C CYS A 384 -6.93 -14.28 -7.73
N GLY A 385 -5.78 -14.96 -7.54
CA GLY A 385 -4.46 -14.38 -7.59
C GLY A 385 -3.75 -14.31 -6.23
N PRO A 386 -2.51 -13.81 -6.17
CA PRO A 386 -1.79 -13.68 -4.91
C PRO A 386 -2.42 -12.61 -4.01
N ARG A 387 -2.22 -12.74 -2.70
CA ARG A 387 -2.64 -11.74 -1.73
C ARG A 387 -1.95 -10.41 -2.00
N ALA A 388 -2.69 -9.31 -1.86
CA ALA A 388 -2.15 -7.96 -2.01
C ALA A 388 -1.27 -7.56 -0.82
N GLU A 389 -0.23 -6.79 -1.12
CA GLU A 389 0.77 -6.31 -0.17
C GLU A 389 1.08 -4.83 -0.42
N LEU A 390 1.57 -4.14 0.59
CA LEU A 390 2.13 -2.79 0.49
C LEU A 390 3.53 -2.79 1.12
N LEU A 391 4.46 -2.05 0.51
CA LEU A 391 5.81 -1.78 1.03
C LEU A 391 6.03 -0.30 1.33
N ASP A 392 5.16 0.57 0.86
CA ASP A 392 5.26 2.01 1.04
C ASP A 392 4.22 2.48 2.06
N TYR A 393 4.65 3.35 2.99
CA TYR A 393 3.79 4.06 3.93
C TYR A 393 3.53 5.47 3.39
N PHE A 394 2.27 5.93 3.37
CA PHE A 394 1.85 7.23 2.82
C PHE A 394 0.82 7.94 3.68
#